data_1ebaef01b9239d7aa91299f8d81e381c
#
_entry.id   1ebaef01b9239d7aa91299f8d81e381c
#
_cell.length_a   1.000
_cell.length_b   1.000
_cell.length_c   1.000
_cell.angle_alpha   90.00
_cell.angle_beta   90.00
_cell.angle_gamma   90.00
#
_symmetry.space_group_name_H-M   'P 1'
#
loop_
_entity.id
_entity.type
_entity.pdbx_description
1 polymer ?
#
loop_
_entity_poly.entity_id
_entity_poly.type
_entity_poly.pdbx_seq_one_letter_code
_entity_poly.pdbx_strand_id
1 'polypeptide(L)'
;MKNHELGEKILTGLGGSENIAHFTHCATRLRVTPADRSKVNTEQIKSIPGVLSVIEQSGQTQVVLGDRVEGVYNEMQTLPGMANLGEDNSGSKKSSGGEGKKAG
;
A
#
# COMPACT_ATOMS: atom_id res chain seq x y z
N MET A 1 9.88 14.48 2.64
CA MET A 1 8.51 14.05 2.92
C MET A 1 8.55 12.85 3.87
N LYS A 2 7.72 12.88 4.88
CA LYS A 2 7.68 11.78 5.85
C LYS A 2 6.97 10.58 5.26
N ASN A 3 7.28 9.40 5.79
CA ASN A 3 6.70 8.16 5.27
C ASN A 3 5.17 8.17 5.33
N HIS A 4 4.60 8.75 6.39
CA HIS A 4 3.14 8.82 6.51
C HIS A 4 2.52 9.66 5.39
N GLU A 5 3.09 10.83 5.13
CA GLU A 5 2.63 11.70 4.05
C GLU A 5 2.79 11.05 2.69
N LEU A 6 3.96 10.43 2.49
CA LEU A 6 4.25 9.75 1.24
C LEU A 6 3.23 8.64 1.02
N GLY A 7 2.94 7.88 2.06
CA GLY A 7 1.96 6.81 1.99
C GLY A 7 0.56 7.32 1.65
N GLU A 8 0.15 8.43 2.28
CA GLU A 8 -1.16 9.02 1.99
C GLU A 8 -1.28 9.45 0.53
N LYS A 9 -0.23 10.07 0.01
CA LYS A 9 -0.26 10.53 -1.38
C LYS A 9 -0.27 9.37 -2.36
N ILE A 10 0.48 8.32 -2.05
CA ILE A 10 0.47 7.12 -2.88
C ILE A 10 -0.92 6.50 -2.87
N LEU A 11 -1.53 6.38 -1.68
CA LEU A 11 -2.86 5.79 -1.56
C LEU A 11 -3.89 6.57 -2.37
N THR A 12 -3.82 7.90 -2.30
CA THR A 12 -4.71 8.74 -3.09
C THR A 12 -4.55 8.46 -4.58
N GLY A 13 -3.29 8.34 -5.03
CA GLY A 13 -3.03 8.04 -6.44
C GLY A 13 -3.48 6.66 -6.86
N LEU A 14 -3.59 5.73 -5.93
CA LEU A 14 -4.06 4.38 -6.21
C LEU A 14 -5.59 4.29 -6.25
N GLY A 15 -6.29 5.34 -5.89
CA GLY A 15 -7.76 5.35 -5.89
C GLY A 15 -8.36 5.19 -4.50
N GLY A 16 -7.54 5.28 -3.45
CA GLY A 16 -8.00 5.13 -2.08
C GLY A 16 -8.01 3.68 -1.62
N SER A 17 -8.23 3.48 -0.33
CA SER A 17 -8.19 2.14 0.26
C SER A 17 -9.24 1.21 -0.34
N GLU A 18 -10.36 1.76 -0.79
CA GLU A 18 -11.43 0.97 -1.39
C GLU A 18 -11.02 0.32 -2.71
N ASN A 19 -9.98 0.87 -3.34
CA ASN A 19 -9.52 0.36 -4.62
C ASN A 19 -8.37 -0.63 -4.48
N ILE A 20 -8.05 -1.06 -3.28
CA ILE A 20 -6.91 -1.95 -3.05
C ILE A 20 -7.40 -3.35 -2.72
N ALA A 21 -7.18 -4.29 -3.63
CA ALA A 21 -7.55 -5.69 -3.42
C ALA A 21 -6.47 -6.44 -2.65
N HIS A 22 -5.20 -6.17 -2.96
CA HIS A 22 -4.05 -6.76 -2.27
C HIS A 22 -2.99 -5.70 -2.05
N PHE A 23 -2.29 -5.81 -0.93
CA PHE A 23 -1.27 -4.84 -0.56
C PHE A 23 -0.12 -5.56 0.15
N THR A 24 1.04 -5.57 -0.48
CA THR A 24 2.23 -6.15 0.09
C THR A 24 3.45 -5.35 -0.40
N HIS A 25 4.64 -5.81 -0.08
CA HIS A 25 5.86 -5.16 -0.55
C HIS A 25 6.98 -6.17 -0.66
N CYS A 26 8.00 -5.79 -1.41
CA CYS A 26 9.27 -6.51 -1.42
C CYS A 26 10.35 -5.56 -0.92
N ALA A 27 11.61 -5.89 -1.18
CA ALA A 27 12.74 -5.12 -0.62
C ALA A 27 12.75 -3.65 -1.04
N THR A 28 12.24 -3.33 -2.23
CA THR A 28 12.32 -1.96 -2.78
C THR A 28 11.02 -1.41 -3.33
N ARG A 29 9.94 -2.21 -3.38
CA ARG A 29 8.70 -1.80 -4.04
C ARG A 29 7.48 -2.14 -3.21
N LEU A 30 6.52 -1.21 -3.22
CA LEU A 30 5.16 -1.54 -2.79
C LEU A 30 4.50 -2.32 -3.91
N ARG A 31 3.81 -3.39 -3.58
CA ARG A 31 3.09 -4.19 -4.56
C ARG A 31 1.61 -4.11 -4.25
N VAL A 32 0.88 -3.50 -5.15
CA VAL A 32 -0.55 -3.24 -4.96
C VAL A 32 -1.32 -3.88 -6.11
N THR A 33 -2.36 -4.63 -5.76
CA THR A 33 -3.30 -5.11 -6.77
C THR A 33 -4.56 -4.26 -6.63
N PRO A 34 -4.81 -3.34 -7.57
CA PRO A 34 -6.01 -2.50 -7.49
C PRO A 34 -7.24 -3.31 -7.88
N ALA A 35 -8.38 -2.98 -7.27
CA ALA A 35 -9.64 -3.57 -7.64
C ALA A 35 -10.06 -3.07 -9.02
N ASP A 36 -9.81 -1.80 -9.31
CA ASP A 36 -10.13 -1.17 -10.58
C ASP A 36 -8.92 -0.37 -11.04
N ARG A 37 -8.24 -0.89 -12.05
CA ARG A 37 -7.02 -0.27 -12.57
C ARG A 37 -7.27 1.11 -13.17
N SER A 38 -8.48 1.36 -13.64
CA SER A 38 -8.79 2.66 -14.25
C SER A 38 -8.78 3.79 -13.22
N LYS A 39 -8.87 3.46 -11.94
CA LYS A 39 -8.84 4.45 -10.87
C LYS A 39 -7.44 4.77 -10.39
N VAL A 40 -6.44 4.05 -10.87
CA VAL A 40 -5.04 4.28 -10.49
C VAL A 40 -4.47 5.39 -11.38
N ASN A 41 -3.93 6.42 -10.74
CA ASN A 41 -3.31 7.53 -11.47
C ASN A 41 -1.80 7.42 -11.38
N THR A 42 -1.20 6.66 -12.30
CA THR A 42 0.23 6.40 -12.27
C THR A 42 1.05 7.67 -12.44
N GLU A 43 0.57 8.62 -13.23
CA GLU A 43 1.29 9.87 -13.42
C GLU A 43 1.36 10.68 -12.14
N GLN A 44 0.27 10.71 -11.39
CA GLN A 44 0.26 11.38 -10.11
C GLN A 44 1.23 10.73 -9.14
N ILE A 45 1.24 9.39 -9.09
CA ILE A 45 2.13 8.67 -8.20
C ILE A 45 3.58 8.92 -8.58
N LYS A 46 3.90 8.90 -9.87
CA LYS A 46 5.26 9.16 -10.33
C LYS A 46 5.75 10.54 -9.94
N SER A 47 4.85 11.50 -9.81
CA SER A 47 5.23 12.87 -9.49
C SER A 47 5.49 13.10 -8.02
N ILE A 48 5.18 12.13 -7.16
CA ILE A 48 5.34 12.28 -5.72
C ILE A 48 6.83 12.24 -5.37
N PRO A 49 7.35 13.24 -4.65
CA PRO A 49 8.74 13.18 -4.19
C PRO A 49 8.97 11.95 -3.32
N GLY A 50 9.98 11.18 -3.64
CA GLY A 50 10.28 9.94 -2.93
C GLY A 50 9.90 8.69 -3.70
N VAL A 51 9.05 8.83 -4.71
CA VAL A 51 8.72 7.73 -5.62
C VAL A 51 9.75 7.72 -6.73
N LEU A 52 10.46 6.61 -6.87
CA LEU A 52 11.52 6.49 -7.87
C LEU A 52 10.95 6.09 -9.24
N SER A 53 9.93 5.24 -9.22
CA SER A 53 9.32 4.77 -10.47
C SER A 53 8.00 4.08 -10.14
N VAL A 54 7.17 3.88 -11.16
CA VAL A 54 5.94 3.09 -11.03
C VAL A 54 5.91 2.09 -12.18
N ILE A 55 5.71 0.83 -11.85
CA ILE A 55 5.67 -0.25 -12.82
C ILE A 55 4.32 -0.94 -12.75
N GLU A 56 3.69 -1.16 -13.89
CA GLU A 56 2.45 -1.93 -13.94
C GLU A 56 2.75 -3.25 -14.63
N GLN A 57 2.49 -4.35 -13.93
CA GLN A 57 2.85 -5.66 -14.43
C GLN A 57 1.92 -6.72 -13.82
N SER A 58 1.36 -7.58 -14.67
CA SER A 58 0.54 -8.72 -14.22
C SER A 58 -0.61 -8.30 -13.31
N GLY A 59 -1.21 -7.15 -13.59
CA GLY A 59 -2.33 -6.65 -12.81
C GLY A 59 -1.93 -5.95 -11.51
N GLN A 60 -0.63 -5.86 -11.24
CA GLN A 60 -0.13 -5.14 -10.08
C GLN A 60 0.41 -3.79 -10.45
N THR A 61 0.25 -2.83 -9.54
CA THR A 61 0.92 -1.55 -9.61
C THR A 61 2.05 -1.59 -8.59
N GLN A 62 3.28 -1.47 -9.04
CA GLN A 62 4.45 -1.54 -8.17
C GLN A 62 5.06 -0.15 -8.06
N VAL A 63 5.11 0.38 -6.85
CA VAL A 63 5.66 1.70 -6.58
C VAL A 63 7.06 1.53 -6.02
N VAL A 64 8.05 1.92 -6.80
CA VAL A 64 9.45 1.74 -6.42
C VAL A 64 9.85 2.86 -5.45
N LEU A 65 10.22 2.49 -4.26
CA LEU A 65 10.60 3.43 -3.19
C LEU A 65 12.02 3.23 -2.67
N GLY A 66 12.65 2.13 -3.04
CA GLY A 66 13.96 1.81 -2.53
C GLY A 66 13.91 1.47 -1.05
N ASP A 67 14.88 1.95 -0.29
CA ASP A 67 15.01 1.61 1.14
C ASP A 67 13.84 2.09 1.99
N ARG A 68 13.04 3.02 1.50
CA ARG A 68 11.91 3.58 2.25
C ARG A 68 10.69 2.68 2.26
N VAL A 69 10.70 1.62 1.44
CA VAL A 69 9.49 0.84 1.18
C VAL A 69 8.87 0.28 2.45
N GLU A 70 9.68 -0.27 3.34
CA GLU A 70 9.14 -0.88 4.56
C GLU A 70 8.49 0.17 5.47
N GLY A 71 9.15 1.31 5.64
CA GLY A 71 8.59 2.38 6.46
C GLY A 71 7.30 2.92 5.90
N VAL A 72 7.25 3.10 4.57
CA VAL A 72 6.05 3.60 3.92
C VAL A 72 4.92 2.55 4.02
N TYR A 73 5.25 1.29 3.78
CA TYR A 73 4.28 0.22 3.89
C TYR A 73 3.65 0.18 5.28
N ASN A 74 4.48 0.25 6.33
CA ASN A 74 3.99 0.22 7.71
C ASN A 74 3.08 1.42 7.99
N GLU A 75 3.45 2.61 7.52
CA GLU A 75 2.63 3.80 7.73
C GLU A 75 1.32 3.70 6.97
N MET A 76 1.35 3.16 5.76
CA MET A 76 0.12 3.00 4.99
C MET A 76 -0.87 2.05 5.66
N GLN A 77 -0.36 1.05 6.37
CA GLN A 77 -1.25 0.13 7.08
C GLN A 77 -2.01 0.80 8.21
N THR A 78 -1.56 1.96 8.68
CA THR A 78 -2.26 2.71 9.71
C THR A 78 -3.36 3.60 9.16
N LEU A 79 -3.42 3.76 7.84
CA LEU A 79 -4.42 4.64 7.23
C LEU A 79 -5.79 3.98 7.24
N PRO A 80 -6.87 4.81 7.25
CA PRO A 80 -8.22 4.25 7.28
C PRO A 80 -8.46 3.30 6.12
N GLY A 81 -9.02 2.14 6.42
CA GLY A 81 -9.35 1.15 5.42
C GLY A 81 -8.20 0.24 5.02
N MET A 82 -6.98 0.51 5.51
CA MET A 82 -5.81 -0.27 5.12
C MET A 82 -5.44 -1.37 6.10
N ALA A 83 -5.96 -1.34 7.30
CA ALA A 83 -5.51 -2.23 8.36
C ALA A 83 -5.69 -3.71 8.03
N ASN A 84 -6.68 -4.06 7.22
CA ASN A 84 -6.97 -5.46 6.89
C ASN A 84 -6.38 -5.89 5.56
N LEU A 85 -5.58 -5.02 4.93
CA LEU A 85 -5.04 -5.30 3.60
C LEU A 85 -3.59 -5.74 3.64
N GLY A 86 -2.97 -5.68 4.81
CA GLY A 86 -1.60 -6.17 4.95
C GLY A 86 -1.56 -7.67 4.75
N GLU A 87 -0.52 -8.16 4.17
CA GLU A 87 -0.40 -9.56 3.83
C GLU A 87 -0.45 -10.47 5.05
N ASP A 88 0.02 -9.96 6.13
CA ASP A 88 -0.02 -10.74 7.33
C ASP A 88 -1.33 -10.70 8.02
N ASN A 89 -1.65 -10.75 7.73
CA ASN A 89 -2.60 -11.08 8.41
C ASN A 89 -3.13 -12.12 8.64
N SER A 90 -2.08 -12.23 8.49
CA SER A 90 -2.18 -13.18 8.81
C SER A 90 -2.19 -13.47 9.55
N GLY A 91 -2.02 -13.08 9.40
CA GLY A 91 -1.93 -13.52 10.14
C GLY A 91 -1.97 -13.25 10.83
N SER A 92 -2.04 -13.10 10.67
CA SER A 92 -2.15 -13.11 11.46
C SER A 92 -2.53 -12.72 12.11
N LYS A 93 -2.70 -12.62 12.12
CA LYS A 93 -3.19 -12.66 12.79
C LYS A 93 -3.73 -12.36 13.25
N LYS A 94 -3.91 -12.16 13.20
CA LYS A 94 -4.54 -12.29 13.76
C LYS A 94 -5.00 -12.17 14.07
N SER A 95 -4.99 -11.90 13.88
CA SER A 95 -5.51 -12.16 14.43
C SER A 95 -5.98 -11.97 14.79
N SER A 96 -5.97 -11.79 14.61
CA SER A 96 -6.51 -12.01 15.22
C SER A 96 -6.92 -11.78 15.50
N GLY A 97 -7.02 -11.28 15.42
CA GLY A 97 -7.50 -11.56 15.92
C GLY A 97 -7.77 -11.14 16.10
N GLY A 98 -7.98 -10.66 16.11
CA GLY A 98 -8.34 -10.86 16.52
C GLY A 98 -8.53 -10.29 16.72
N GLU A 99 -8.54 -10.03 16.58
CA GLU A 99 -8.90 -9.95 17.04
C GLU A 99 -9.09 -9.72 17.20
N GLY A 100 -8.84 -8.98 17.03
CA GLY A 100 -9.19 -9.31 17.32
C GLY A 100 -9.39 -8.76 17.51
N LYS A 101 -9.31 -8.44 17.46
CA LYS A 101 -9.73 -8.41 17.82
C LYS A 101 -9.77 -8.27 18.09
N LYS A 102 -9.48 -7.75 17.89
CA LYS A 102 -9.74 -7.99 18.22
C LYS A 102 -9.65 -8.19 18.34
N ALA A 103 -9.24 -7.51 17.99
CA ALA A 103 -9.17 -8.10 18.27
C ALA A 103 -9.17 -8.32 18.24
N GLY A 104 -8.91 -7.68 18.02
CA GLY A 104 -8.83 -8.45 18.19
C GLY A 104 -8.96 -8.59 18.07
#